data_a85c384abc69ff7731bfacb6a4f06aeb
#
_entry.id   a85c384abc69ff7731bfacb6a4f06aeb
#
_cell.length_a   1.000
_cell.length_b   1.000
_cell.length_c   1.000
_cell.angle_alpha   90.00
_cell.angle_beta   90.00
_cell.angle_gamma   90.00
#
_symmetry.space_group_name_H-M   'P 1'
#
loop_
_entity.id
_entity.type
_entity.pdbx_description
1 polymer ?
#
loop_
_entity_poly.entity_id
_entity_poly.type
_entity_poly.pdbx_seq_one_letter_code
_entity_poly.pdbx_strand_id
1 'polypeptide(L)'
;NSLMLKSGMIRKNASGIYTWLPLGLRVLNKVENIVREEMNNAGAHEVLMPMVQPKDLWNESKRWDKFGPELLRFKDRHDRDFCLGPTHEEVITDLIKNNVKSYKELPLNIYQIQTKFRDEIRPRYGVMRSREFLMKDSYSFHLSEASLEETYQIMRNAYSKIFERIGLDFK
;
A
#
# COMPACT_ATOMS: atom_id res chain seq x y z
N ASN A 1 8.58 -19.47 -1.34
CA ASN A 1 8.19 -19.70 0.06
C ASN A 1 9.12 -20.70 0.76
N SER A 2 9.28 -21.91 0.22
CA SER A 2 10.12 -22.95 0.85
C SER A 2 11.56 -22.49 1.10
N LEU A 3 12.19 -21.81 0.15
CA LEU A 3 13.54 -21.27 0.30
C LEU A 3 13.61 -20.21 1.41
N MET A 4 12.66 -19.29 1.49
CA MET A 4 12.65 -18.24 2.52
C MET A 4 12.48 -18.82 3.93
N LEU A 5 11.67 -19.86 4.09
CA LEU A 5 11.53 -20.58 5.36
C LEU A 5 12.80 -21.34 5.75
N LYS A 6 13.39 -22.09 4.79
CA LYS A 6 14.61 -22.88 5.02
C LYS A 6 15.83 -22.02 5.32
N SER A 7 15.95 -20.86 4.66
CA SER A 7 17.07 -19.92 4.86
C SER A 7 16.91 -19.04 6.11
N GLY A 8 15.83 -19.19 6.88
CA GLY A 8 15.59 -18.37 8.07
C GLY A 8 15.30 -16.89 7.76
N MET A 9 14.74 -16.60 6.61
CA MET A 9 14.31 -15.24 6.25
C MET A 9 12.96 -14.88 6.86
N ILE A 10 12.06 -15.85 6.94
CA ILE A 10 10.69 -15.66 7.48
C ILE A 10 10.30 -16.83 8.37
N ARG A 11 9.33 -16.61 9.26
CA ARG A 11 8.67 -17.62 10.07
C ARG A 11 7.15 -17.49 9.92
N LYS A 12 6.47 -18.59 9.69
CA LYS A 12 5.01 -18.63 9.66
C LYS A 12 4.44 -18.59 11.08
N ASN A 13 3.57 -17.61 11.35
CA ASN A 13 2.81 -17.49 12.60
C ASN A 13 1.42 -18.11 12.47
N ALA A 14 0.74 -17.79 11.35
CA ALA A 14 -0.57 -18.34 11.00
C ALA A 14 -0.69 -18.44 9.48
N SER A 15 -1.82 -18.92 8.98
CA SER A 15 -2.08 -18.95 7.54
C SER A 15 -2.07 -17.52 6.97
N GLY A 16 -1.13 -17.22 6.07
CA GLY A 16 -0.96 -15.90 5.46
C GLY A 16 -0.39 -14.82 6.37
N ILE A 17 0.16 -15.19 7.54
CA ILE A 17 0.79 -14.25 8.48
C ILE A 17 2.20 -14.74 8.81
N TYR A 18 3.20 -13.87 8.62
CA TYR A 18 4.60 -14.19 8.73
C TYR A 18 5.37 -13.16 9.54
N THR A 19 6.32 -13.66 10.34
CA THR A 19 7.37 -12.82 10.93
C THR A 19 8.54 -12.74 9.96
N TRP A 20 9.02 -11.55 9.68
CA TRP A 20 10.29 -11.33 8.99
C TRP A 20 11.43 -11.45 10.00
N LEU A 21 12.31 -12.44 9.81
CA LEU A 21 13.49 -12.65 10.63
C LEU A 21 14.62 -11.70 10.21
N PRO A 22 15.68 -11.51 11.00
CA PRO A 22 16.70 -10.47 10.75
C PRO A 22 17.27 -10.46 9.33
N LEU A 23 17.56 -11.63 8.74
CA LEU A 23 18.06 -11.72 7.38
C LEU A 23 17.00 -11.29 6.36
N GLY A 24 15.77 -11.77 6.51
CA GLY A 24 14.65 -11.40 5.63
C GLY A 24 14.31 -9.93 5.72
N LEU A 25 14.31 -9.37 6.94
CA LEU A 25 14.05 -7.95 7.17
C LEU A 25 15.11 -7.06 6.50
N ARG A 26 16.40 -7.46 6.53
CA ARG A 26 17.46 -6.72 5.82
C ARG A 26 17.20 -6.66 4.31
N VAL A 27 16.73 -7.75 3.71
CA VAL A 27 16.39 -7.79 2.28
C VAL A 27 15.17 -6.93 2.01
N LEU A 28 14.12 -7.05 2.83
CA LEU A 28 12.90 -6.24 2.72
C LEU A 28 13.23 -4.75 2.78
N ASN A 29 14.03 -4.31 3.76
CA ASN A 29 14.43 -2.91 3.91
C ASN A 29 15.25 -2.41 2.71
N LYS A 30 16.09 -3.25 2.09
CA LYS A 30 16.81 -2.85 0.87
C LYS A 30 15.85 -2.61 -0.31
N VAL A 31 14.88 -3.50 -0.50
CA VAL A 31 13.85 -3.35 -1.54
C VAL A 31 13.02 -2.09 -1.26
N GLU A 32 12.60 -1.91 -0.01
CA GLU A 32 11.84 -0.73 0.41
C GLU A 32 12.59 0.57 0.14
N ASN A 33 13.90 0.62 0.43
CA ASN A 33 14.73 1.79 0.15
C ASN A 33 14.85 2.08 -1.35
N ILE A 34 15.03 1.07 -2.19
CA ILE A 34 15.04 1.24 -3.65
C ILE A 34 13.70 1.84 -4.12
N VAL A 35 12.59 1.32 -3.63
CA VAL A 35 11.25 1.83 -3.95
C VAL A 35 11.12 3.29 -3.51
N ARG A 36 11.51 3.62 -2.28
CA ARG A 36 11.44 4.97 -1.73
C ARG A 36 12.26 5.97 -2.54
N GLU A 37 13.50 5.60 -2.89
CA GLU A 37 14.39 6.45 -3.68
C GLU A 37 13.79 6.76 -5.06
N GLU A 38 13.29 5.76 -5.77
CA GLU A 38 12.70 5.98 -7.10
C GLU A 38 11.37 6.74 -7.05
N MET A 39 10.56 6.55 -6.00
CA MET A 39 9.37 7.35 -5.79
C MET A 39 9.70 8.82 -5.52
N ASN A 40 10.70 9.09 -4.67
CA ASN A 40 11.17 10.44 -4.40
C ASN A 40 11.79 11.09 -5.65
N ASN A 41 12.59 10.35 -6.42
CA ASN A 41 13.16 10.82 -7.68
C ASN A 41 12.08 11.13 -8.74
N ALA A 42 10.94 10.46 -8.67
CA ALA A 42 9.77 10.74 -9.50
C ALA A 42 8.94 11.95 -9.02
N GLY A 43 9.37 12.64 -7.95
CA GLY A 43 8.69 13.80 -7.39
C GLY A 43 7.47 13.48 -6.53
N ALA A 44 7.26 12.22 -6.16
CA ALA A 44 6.19 11.84 -5.26
C ALA A 44 6.55 12.14 -3.78
N HIS A 45 5.57 12.52 -2.98
CA HIS A 45 5.75 12.84 -1.56
C HIS A 45 5.32 11.68 -0.67
N GLU A 46 6.19 11.28 0.26
CA GLU A 46 5.89 10.19 1.19
C GLU A 46 4.99 10.67 2.34
N VAL A 47 3.97 9.88 2.65
CA VAL A 47 3.12 10.03 3.84
C VAL A 47 3.01 8.69 4.55
N LEU A 48 2.52 8.70 5.78
CA LEU A 48 2.17 7.49 6.52
C LEU A 48 0.74 7.64 7.04
N MET A 49 -0.17 6.87 6.48
CA MET A 49 -1.58 6.88 6.84
C MET A 49 -1.89 5.76 7.83
N PRO A 50 -2.94 5.88 8.67
CA PRO A 50 -3.27 4.87 9.65
C PRO A 50 -3.72 3.55 9.00
N MET A 51 -3.33 2.43 9.62
CA MET A 51 -3.78 1.08 9.24
C MET A 51 -5.23 0.83 9.65
N VAL A 52 -5.63 1.35 10.79
CA VAL A 52 -7.00 1.27 11.32
C VAL A 52 -7.81 2.40 10.73
N GLN A 53 -8.92 2.07 10.07
CA GLN A 53 -9.73 3.02 9.34
C GLN A 53 -11.18 3.01 9.85
N PRO A 54 -11.78 4.20 10.09
CA PRO A 54 -13.16 4.29 10.54
C PRO A 54 -14.14 3.95 9.42
N LYS A 55 -15.26 3.32 9.76
CA LYS A 55 -16.35 2.95 8.84
C LYS A 55 -16.89 4.15 8.04
N ASP A 56 -16.88 5.35 8.64
CA ASP A 56 -17.51 6.52 8.02
C ASP A 56 -16.87 6.88 6.67
N LEU A 57 -15.54 6.78 6.54
CA LEU A 57 -14.84 6.99 5.28
C LEU A 57 -15.27 5.99 4.20
N TRP A 58 -15.46 4.74 4.60
CA TRP A 58 -15.91 3.66 3.72
C TRP A 58 -17.38 3.78 3.32
N ASN A 59 -18.21 4.35 4.20
CA ASN A 59 -19.60 4.69 3.90
C ASN A 59 -19.69 5.84 2.89
N GLU A 60 -18.83 6.87 3.03
CA GLU A 60 -18.79 7.99 2.07
C GLU A 60 -18.47 7.50 0.64
N SER A 61 -17.53 6.57 0.49
CA SER A 61 -17.22 5.92 -0.80
C SER A 61 -18.24 4.85 -1.23
N LYS A 62 -19.19 4.49 -0.38
CA LYS A 62 -20.16 3.38 -0.56
C LYS A 62 -19.48 2.02 -0.76
N ARG A 63 -18.26 1.86 -0.22
CA ARG A 63 -17.49 0.62 -0.34
C ARG A 63 -17.56 -0.28 0.89
N TRP A 64 -18.09 0.20 2.03
CA TRP A 64 -18.14 -0.60 3.25
C TRP A 64 -18.77 -1.98 3.05
N ASP A 65 -19.95 -2.05 2.42
CA ASP A 65 -20.61 -3.32 2.17
C ASP A 65 -20.17 -4.00 0.87
N LYS A 66 -19.72 -3.20 -0.12
CA LYS A 66 -19.34 -3.70 -1.45
C LYS A 66 -17.97 -4.36 -1.51
N PHE A 67 -17.04 -4.01 -0.60
CA PHE A 67 -15.67 -4.54 -0.63
C PHE A 67 -15.63 -6.06 -0.38
N GLY A 68 -16.63 -6.58 0.30
CA GLY A 68 -16.75 -8.00 0.56
C GLY A 68 -16.02 -8.48 1.82
N PRO A 69 -15.82 -9.81 1.95
CA PRO A 69 -15.32 -10.44 3.18
C PRO A 69 -13.82 -10.21 3.41
N GLU A 70 -13.06 -9.80 2.42
CA GLU A 70 -11.63 -9.48 2.58
C GLU A 70 -11.38 -8.24 3.43
N LEU A 71 -12.39 -7.39 3.62
CA LEU A 71 -12.35 -6.26 4.55
C LEU A 71 -12.58 -6.76 5.97
N LEU A 72 -11.52 -6.88 6.76
CA LEU A 72 -11.63 -7.29 8.15
C LEU A 72 -12.19 -6.13 8.99
N ARG A 73 -13.43 -6.29 9.44
CA ARG A 73 -14.17 -5.32 10.24
C ARG A 73 -14.12 -5.72 11.71
N PHE A 74 -14.07 -4.72 12.59
CA PHE A 74 -14.11 -4.92 14.03
C PHE A 74 -14.71 -3.71 14.71
N LYS A 75 -14.99 -3.84 16.00
CA LYS A 75 -15.46 -2.75 16.85
C LYS A 75 -14.42 -2.39 17.89
N ASP A 76 -14.33 -1.11 18.21
CA ASP A 76 -13.53 -0.67 19.34
C ASP A 76 -14.31 -0.86 20.67
N ARG A 77 -13.67 -0.49 21.79
CA ARG A 77 -14.29 -0.59 23.15
C ARG A 77 -15.52 0.28 23.33
N HIS A 78 -15.78 1.21 22.42
CA HIS A 78 -16.96 2.11 22.43
C HIS A 78 -18.01 1.69 21.41
N ASP A 79 -17.92 0.46 20.90
CA ASP A 79 -18.84 -0.13 19.90
C ASP A 79 -18.85 0.57 18.54
N ARG A 80 -17.76 1.33 18.22
CA ARG A 80 -17.60 1.99 16.93
C ARG A 80 -16.99 1.04 15.90
N ASP A 81 -17.54 1.07 14.70
CA ASP A 81 -17.07 0.20 13.61
C ASP A 81 -15.79 0.75 12.95
N PHE A 82 -14.81 -0.14 12.79
CA PHE A 82 -13.54 0.07 12.09
C PHE A 82 -13.21 -1.10 11.19
N CYS A 83 -12.20 -0.92 10.34
CA CYS A 83 -11.58 -2.01 9.60
C CYS A 83 -10.06 -1.89 9.61
N LEU A 84 -9.38 -3.02 9.32
CA LEU A 84 -7.98 -2.99 8.91
C LEU A 84 -7.90 -2.63 7.43
N GLY A 85 -7.05 -1.65 7.10
CA GLY A 85 -6.94 -1.10 5.74
C GLY A 85 -6.43 -2.12 4.72
N PRO A 86 -7.27 -2.60 3.80
CA PRO A 86 -6.82 -3.39 2.65
C PRO A 86 -6.24 -2.50 1.56
N THR A 87 -6.56 -1.22 1.60
CA THR A 87 -6.16 -0.13 0.71
C THR A 87 -6.44 1.21 1.39
N HIS A 88 -6.02 2.34 0.81
CA HIS A 88 -6.11 3.65 1.47
C HIS A 88 -6.75 4.75 0.61
N GLU A 89 -7.51 4.41 -0.43
CA GLU A 89 -8.20 5.41 -1.27
C GLU A 89 -9.11 6.32 -0.44
N GLU A 90 -9.84 5.77 0.52
CA GLU A 90 -10.74 6.51 1.39
C GLU A 90 -9.98 7.52 2.23
N VAL A 91 -8.88 7.08 2.85
CA VAL A 91 -8.07 7.92 3.75
C VAL A 91 -7.37 9.04 3.00
N ILE A 92 -6.73 8.72 1.85
CA ILE A 92 -6.00 9.73 1.08
C ILE A 92 -6.96 10.75 0.43
N THR A 93 -8.14 10.31 -0.01
CA THR A 93 -9.14 11.22 -0.57
C THR A 93 -9.66 12.18 0.47
N ASP A 94 -9.94 11.70 1.69
CA ASP A 94 -10.32 12.56 2.80
C ASP A 94 -9.20 13.54 3.18
N LEU A 95 -7.95 13.07 3.22
CA LEU A 95 -6.80 13.93 3.47
C LEU A 95 -6.69 15.07 2.45
N ILE A 96 -6.78 14.76 1.15
CA ILE A 96 -6.68 15.77 0.09
C ILE A 96 -7.86 16.72 0.11
N LYS A 97 -9.09 16.22 0.25
CA LYS A 97 -10.32 17.00 0.35
C LYS A 97 -10.25 18.06 1.46
N ASN A 98 -9.65 17.71 2.59
CA ASN A 98 -9.59 18.61 3.74
C ASN A 98 -8.37 19.55 3.75
N ASN A 99 -7.30 19.24 3.04
CA ASN A 99 -6.05 20.00 3.08
C ASN A 99 -5.80 20.86 1.83
N VAL A 100 -6.15 20.40 0.64
CA VAL A 100 -5.98 21.18 -0.60
C VAL A 100 -7.04 22.28 -0.66
N LYS A 101 -6.57 23.53 -0.71
CA LYS A 101 -7.44 24.72 -0.71
C LYS A 101 -7.47 25.42 -2.06
N SER A 102 -6.57 25.10 -2.96
CA SER A 102 -6.49 25.74 -4.27
C SER A 102 -6.13 24.73 -5.36
N TYR A 103 -6.72 24.90 -6.54
CA TYR A 103 -6.33 24.14 -7.74
C TYR A 103 -4.85 24.32 -8.11
N LYS A 104 -4.22 25.40 -7.65
CA LYS A 104 -2.79 25.68 -7.88
C LYS A 104 -1.86 24.72 -7.13
N GLU A 105 -2.37 23.99 -6.17
CA GLU A 105 -1.64 22.96 -5.43
C GLU A 105 -1.59 21.61 -6.18
N LEU A 106 -2.32 21.50 -7.29
CA LEU A 106 -2.33 20.32 -8.16
C LEU A 106 -1.41 20.53 -9.38
N PRO A 107 -0.80 19.45 -9.92
CA PRO A 107 -0.98 18.06 -9.52
C PRO A 107 -0.25 17.70 -8.23
N LEU A 108 -0.79 16.72 -7.52
CA LEU A 108 -0.14 16.09 -6.37
C LEU A 108 0.07 14.60 -6.64
N ASN A 109 1.23 14.08 -6.30
CA ASN A 109 1.53 12.66 -6.30
C ASN A 109 2.05 12.27 -4.90
N ILE A 110 1.28 11.45 -4.20
CA ILE A 110 1.52 11.10 -2.79
C ILE A 110 1.57 9.59 -2.66
N TYR A 111 2.56 9.07 -1.96
CA TYR A 111 2.71 7.64 -1.76
C TYR A 111 2.96 7.30 -0.29
N GLN A 112 2.76 6.05 0.04
CA GLN A 112 3.18 5.47 1.30
C GLN A 112 3.78 4.08 1.11
N ILE A 113 4.56 3.64 2.08
CA ILE A 113 4.96 2.25 2.26
C ILE A 113 4.36 1.82 3.59
N GLN A 114 3.31 1.01 3.54
CA GLN A 114 2.48 0.69 4.70
C GLN A 114 2.00 -0.75 4.65
N THR A 115 1.86 -1.34 5.83
CA THR A 115 1.20 -2.62 6.00
C THR A 115 -0.25 -2.54 5.54
N LYS A 116 -0.69 -3.57 4.82
CA LYS A 116 -2.08 -3.82 4.44
C LYS A 116 -2.54 -5.13 5.05
N PHE A 117 -3.83 -5.21 5.29
CA PHE A 117 -4.46 -6.45 5.70
C PHE A 117 -5.66 -6.77 4.80
N ARG A 118 -5.62 -7.96 4.20
CA ARG A 118 -6.74 -8.53 3.43
C ARG A 118 -7.06 -9.90 3.98
N ASP A 119 -8.29 -10.13 4.39
CA ASP A 119 -8.72 -11.42 4.94
C ASP A 119 -8.89 -12.47 3.81
N GLU A 120 -7.76 -12.73 3.13
CA GLU A 120 -7.67 -13.66 2.01
C GLU A 120 -8.09 -15.07 2.43
N ILE A 121 -9.06 -15.60 1.74
CA ILE A 121 -9.66 -16.92 2.07
C ILE A 121 -8.67 -18.07 1.83
N ARG A 122 -7.74 -17.91 0.86
CA ARG A 122 -6.77 -18.96 0.49
C ARG A 122 -5.37 -18.40 0.34
N PRO A 123 -4.70 -18.02 1.43
CA PRO A 123 -3.31 -17.55 1.38
C PRO A 123 -2.39 -18.63 0.79
N ARG A 124 -1.54 -18.24 -0.16
CA ARG A 124 -0.65 -19.16 -0.88
C ARG A 124 0.69 -18.50 -1.17
N TYR A 125 1.68 -19.31 -1.53
CA TYR A 125 3.00 -18.85 -1.97
C TYR A 125 3.77 -18.00 -0.94
N GLY A 126 3.52 -18.23 0.37
CA GLY A 126 4.19 -17.50 1.45
C GLY A 126 3.82 -16.03 1.45
N VAL A 127 4.82 -15.16 1.46
CA VAL A 127 4.64 -13.70 1.48
C VAL A 127 4.07 -13.12 0.17
N MET A 128 4.02 -13.89 -0.91
CA MET A 128 3.50 -13.44 -2.21
C MET A 128 1.98 -13.26 -2.22
N ARG A 129 1.24 -14.06 -1.45
CA ARG A 129 -0.20 -13.95 -1.28
C ARG A 129 -0.56 -14.21 0.18
N SER A 130 -0.13 -13.29 1.02
CA SER A 130 -0.35 -13.27 2.46
C SER A 130 -1.58 -12.44 2.82
N ARG A 131 -2.01 -12.52 4.08
CA ARG A 131 -3.11 -11.71 4.63
C ARG A 131 -2.61 -10.35 5.12
N GLU A 132 -1.44 -10.35 5.73
CA GLU A 132 -0.74 -9.13 6.15
C GLU A 132 0.53 -8.98 5.30
N PHE A 133 0.73 -7.82 4.70
CA PHE A 133 1.86 -7.55 3.80
C PHE A 133 2.17 -6.07 3.69
N LEU A 134 3.40 -5.76 3.35
CA LEU A 134 3.85 -4.39 3.07
C LEU A 134 3.56 -4.05 1.61
N MET A 135 2.99 -2.87 1.38
CA MET A 135 2.69 -2.36 0.04
C MET A 135 3.21 -0.92 -0.10
N LYS A 136 3.80 -0.60 -1.24
CA LYS A 136 3.89 0.77 -1.71
C LYS A 136 2.64 1.05 -2.53
N ASP A 137 1.85 1.99 -2.10
CA ASP A 137 0.70 2.53 -2.83
C ASP A 137 0.88 4.03 -3.06
N SER A 138 0.53 4.47 -4.27
CA SER A 138 0.66 5.86 -4.69
C SER A 138 -0.65 6.35 -5.28
N TYR A 139 -0.97 7.60 -5.01
CA TYR A 139 -2.20 8.26 -5.38
C TYR A 139 -1.88 9.63 -5.99
N SER A 140 -2.43 9.92 -7.14
CA SER A 140 -2.22 11.22 -7.80
C SER A 140 -3.54 11.93 -8.07
N PHE A 141 -3.49 13.27 -7.98
CA PHE A 141 -4.64 14.15 -8.08
C PHE A 141 -4.36 15.21 -9.13
N HIS A 142 -5.28 15.40 -10.08
CA HIS A 142 -5.08 16.19 -11.28
C HIS A 142 -6.27 17.07 -11.62
N LEU A 143 -6.03 18.14 -12.38
CA LEU A 143 -7.07 19.00 -12.94
C LEU A 143 -7.48 18.58 -14.36
N SER A 144 -6.62 17.82 -15.05
CA SER A 144 -6.87 17.41 -16.44
C SER A 144 -6.33 16.02 -16.72
N GLU A 145 -6.87 15.36 -17.73
CA GLU A 145 -6.39 14.07 -18.22
C GLU A 145 -4.95 14.16 -18.75
N ALA A 146 -4.56 15.27 -19.38
CA ALA A 146 -3.19 15.48 -19.85
C ALA A 146 -2.18 15.43 -18.68
N SER A 147 -2.48 16.09 -17.56
CA SER A 147 -1.65 16.04 -16.36
C SER A 147 -1.61 14.65 -15.74
N LEU A 148 -2.73 13.90 -15.77
CA LEU A 148 -2.78 12.52 -15.31
C LEU A 148 -1.88 11.63 -16.17
N GLU A 149 -1.95 11.75 -17.49
CA GLU A 149 -1.15 10.95 -18.42
C GLU A 149 0.35 11.22 -18.24
N GLU A 150 0.76 12.47 -18.06
CA GLU A 150 2.16 12.83 -17.77
C GLU A 150 2.64 12.12 -16.49
N THR A 151 1.88 12.20 -15.41
CA THR A 151 2.23 11.53 -14.16
C THR A 151 2.23 10.00 -14.30
N TYR A 152 1.32 9.44 -15.09
CA TYR A 152 1.30 8.01 -15.39
C TYR A 152 2.60 7.56 -16.06
N GLN A 153 3.11 8.30 -17.03
CA GLN A 153 4.39 8.00 -17.68
C GLN A 153 5.59 8.14 -16.72
N ILE A 154 5.59 9.16 -15.87
CA ILE A 154 6.59 9.31 -14.80
C ILE A 154 6.59 8.08 -13.88
N MET A 155 5.43 7.65 -13.44
CA MET A 155 5.28 6.48 -12.56
C MET A 155 5.68 5.18 -13.25
N ARG A 156 5.34 5.01 -14.53
CA ARG A 156 5.77 3.86 -15.33
C ARG A 156 7.30 3.78 -15.37
N ASN A 157 7.97 4.90 -15.62
CA ASN A 157 9.43 4.97 -15.65
C ASN A 157 10.03 4.67 -14.26
N ALA A 158 9.42 5.17 -13.17
CA ALA A 158 9.86 4.87 -11.82
C ALA A 158 9.77 3.38 -11.51
N TYR A 159 8.68 2.71 -11.89
CA TYR A 159 8.54 1.26 -11.71
C TYR A 159 9.54 0.46 -12.54
N SER A 160 9.80 0.84 -13.78
CA SER A 160 10.84 0.21 -14.59
C SER A 160 12.20 0.27 -13.89
N LYS A 161 12.60 1.44 -13.39
CA LYS A 161 13.85 1.60 -12.63
C LYS A 161 13.88 0.79 -11.34
N ILE A 162 12.76 0.69 -10.62
CA ILE A 162 12.66 -0.15 -9.41
C ILE A 162 12.97 -1.61 -9.78
N PHE A 163 12.33 -2.15 -10.81
CA PHE A 163 12.54 -3.55 -11.22
C PHE A 163 13.95 -3.80 -11.75
N GLU A 164 14.50 -2.88 -12.54
CA GLU A 164 15.90 -2.93 -13.01
C GLU A 164 16.88 -2.98 -11.82
N ARG A 165 16.72 -2.09 -10.85
CA ARG A 165 17.57 -2.03 -9.65
C ARG A 165 17.46 -3.25 -8.75
N ILE A 166 16.30 -3.89 -8.70
CA ILE A 166 16.08 -5.15 -7.99
C ILE A 166 16.64 -6.35 -8.77
N GLY A 167 16.88 -6.19 -10.08
CA GLY A 167 17.38 -7.23 -10.96
C GLY A 167 16.29 -8.22 -11.41
N LEU A 168 15.08 -7.75 -11.59
CA LEU A 168 13.95 -8.54 -12.07
C LEU A 168 13.74 -8.30 -13.58
N ASP A 169 13.54 -9.39 -14.32
CA ASP A 169 13.03 -9.32 -15.69
C ASP A 169 11.53 -8.99 -15.66
N PHE A 170 11.12 -7.96 -16.38
CA PHE A 170 9.73 -7.51 -16.42
C PHE A 170 9.33 -7.07 -17.84
N LYS A 171 8.04 -7.02 -18.10
CA LYS A 171 7.46 -6.58 -19.38
C LYS A 171 6.45 -5.45 -19.16
#